data_37f86b93c555dc4ff80eaa11eaeb1888
#
_entry.id   37f86b93c555dc4ff80eaa11eaeb1888
#
_cell.length_a   1.000
_cell.length_b   1.000
_cell.length_c   1.000
_cell.angle_alpha   90.00
_cell.angle_beta   90.00
_cell.angle_gamma   90.00
#
_symmetry.space_group_name_H-M   'P 1'
#
loop_
_entity.id
_entity.type
_entity.pdbx_description
1 polymer ?
#
loop_
_entity_poly.entity_id
_entity_poly.type
_entity_poly.pdbx_seq_one_letter_code
_entity_poly.pdbx_strand_id
1 'polypeptide(L)'
;DWSSDVCSSDLREALLNAAMGAARFTKCSERLREDRVAAEGLSFVAVEDGRLVGTVRLWHVALGPDRPALLLGPLAVAADAQGRGIGGALMTHALKAARRSGASAVILVGDAPYYSRFGFSADKTAALWMPGAYEPSRLLALELKAGALDGAHGLIGASGEPAPKPSLAQLIAGLKPARRRAVRALPQAA
;
A
#
# COMPACT_ATOMS: atom_id res chain seq x y z
N ASP A 1 4.70 0.53 -19.57
CA ASP A 1 4.69 1.96 -19.27
C ASP A 1 4.57 2.15 -17.75
N TRP A 2 5.44 3.01 -17.18
CA TRP A 2 5.50 3.26 -15.74
C TRP A 2 4.90 4.63 -15.49
N SER A 3 3.64 4.67 -15.10
CA SER A 3 2.97 5.92 -14.72
C SER A 3 3.02 6.10 -13.20
N SER A 4 3.52 7.23 -12.75
CA SER A 4 3.26 7.75 -11.43
C SER A 4 2.00 8.61 -11.55
N ASP A 5 0.97 8.25 -10.89
CA ASP A 5 -0.32 8.92 -10.78
C ASP A 5 -1.43 8.60 -11.78
N VAL A 6 -2.61 8.57 -11.19
CA VAL A 6 -3.94 8.81 -11.78
C VAL A 6 -4.53 7.70 -12.64
N CYS A 7 -4.07 6.51 -12.63
CA CYS A 7 -5.05 5.48 -12.92
C CYS A 7 -5.89 5.32 -11.64
N SER A 8 -7.15 5.66 -11.75
CA SER A 8 -8.06 5.90 -10.66
C SER A 8 -7.78 5.05 -9.41
N SER A 9 -7.85 5.63 -8.25
CA SER A 9 -7.80 4.93 -6.95
C SER A 9 -8.64 3.65 -6.99
N ASP A 10 -9.76 3.68 -7.71
CA ASP A 10 -10.72 2.58 -7.84
C ASP A 10 -10.16 1.36 -8.57
N LEU A 11 -9.41 1.53 -9.68
CA LEU A 11 -8.79 0.40 -10.39
C LEU A 11 -7.69 -0.26 -9.56
N ARG A 12 -6.93 0.54 -8.83
CA ARG A 12 -5.91 0.02 -7.90
C ARG A 12 -6.55 -0.74 -6.75
N GLU A 13 -7.60 -0.18 -6.15
CA GLU A 13 -8.34 -0.85 -5.07
C GLU A 13 -9.02 -2.13 -5.56
N ALA A 14 -9.58 -2.14 -6.78
CA ALA A 14 -10.13 -3.34 -7.40
C ALA A 14 -9.06 -4.44 -7.58
N LEU A 15 -7.86 -4.08 -8.08
CA LEU A 15 -6.73 -5.01 -8.20
C LEU A 15 -6.30 -5.57 -6.84
N LEU A 16 -6.17 -4.70 -5.84
CA LEU A 16 -5.78 -5.11 -4.48
C LEU A 16 -6.82 -6.04 -3.84
N ASN A 17 -8.11 -5.74 -4.03
CA ASN A 17 -9.19 -6.59 -3.54
C ASN A 17 -9.20 -7.96 -4.23
N ALA A 18 -8.97 -8.00 -5.54
CA ALA A 18 -8.88 -9.26 -6.29
C ALA A 18 -7.66 -10.10 -5.87
N ALA A 19 -6.49 -9.46 -5.64
CA ALA A 19 -5.24 -10.16 -5.33
C ALA A 19 -5.12 -10.58 -3.87
N MET A 20 -5.69 -9.82 -2.92
CA MET A 20 -5.47 -10.00 -1.48
C MET A 20 -6.73 -10.29 -0.67
N GLY A 21 -7.90 -10.07 -1.23
CA GLY A 21 -9.19 -10.20 -0.55
C GLY A 21 -9.40 -9.17 0.57
N ALA A 22 -10.53 -9.30 1.28
CA ALA A 22 -10.90 -8.40 2.39
C ALA A 22 -9.94 -8.49 3.59
N ALA A 23 -9.25 -9.62 3.77
CA ALA A 23 -8.29 -9.81 4.85
C ALA A 23 -7.11 -8.80 4.82
N ARG A 24 -6.90 -8.09 3.70
CA ARG A 24 -5.87 -7.05 3.62
C ARG A 24 -6.10 -5.91 4.61
N PHE A 25 -7.37 -5.59 4.92
CA PHE A 25 -7.74 -4.50 5.83
C PHE A 25 -7.47 -4.81 7.31
N THR A 26 -7.30 -6.09 7.66
CA THR A 26 -6.99 -6.50 9.04
C THR A 26 -5.50 -6.62 9.32
N LYS A 27 -4.65 -6.44 8.29
CA LYS A 27 -3.20 -6.54 8.44
C LYS A 27 -2.65 -5.37 9.26
N CYS A 28 -1.68 -5.64 10.13
CA CYS A 28 -1.00 -4.63 10.95
C CYS A 28 -0.42 -3.48 10.12
N SER A 29 0.06 -3.76 8.92
CA SER A 29 0.58 -2.75 7.99
C SER A 29 -0.50 -1.80 7.44
N GLU A 30 -1.79 -2.18 7.46
CA GLU A 30 -2.88 -1.30 7.06
C GLU A 30 -3.04 -0.14 8.05
N ARG A 31 -2.91 -0.40 9.34
CA ARG A 31 -2.97 0.64 10.39
C ARG A 31 -1.96 1.77 10.22
N LEU A 32 -0.86 1.50 9.51
CA LEU A 32 0.16 2.52 9.20
C LEU A 32 -0.17 3.32 7.94
N ARG A 33 -1.13 2.86 7.15
CA ARG A 33 -1.55 3.46 5.87
C ARG A 33 -2.93 4.10 5.94
N GLU A 34 -3.75 3.65 6.89
CA GLU A 34 -5.10 4.15 7.10
C GLU A 34 -5.07 5.67 7.30
N ASP A 35 -5.93 6.39 6.59
CA ASP A 35 -6.03 7.84 6.62
C ASP A 35 -4.70 8.59 6.33
N ARG A 36 -3.81 7.99 5.54
CA ARG A 36 -2.54 8.60 5.12
C ARG A 36 -2.44 8.70 3.60
N VAL A 37 -1.65 9.65 3.14
CA VAL A 37 -1.24 9.77 1.75
C VAL A 37 0.02 8.93 1.53
N ALA A 38 0.10 8.21 0.41
CA ALA A 38 1.34 7.55 0.02
C ALA A 38 2.45 8.57 -0.18
N ALA A 39 3.69 8.18 0.05
CA ALA A 39 4.84 9.06 -0.15
C ALA A 39 4.85 9.59 -1.59
N GLU A 40 5.03 10.90 -1.74
CA GLU A 40 5.00 11.59 -3.02
C GLU A 40 5.98 10.98 -4.03
N GLY A 41 5.54 10.74 -5.26
CA GLY A 41 6.36 10.13 -6.31
C GLY A 41 6.70 8.64 -6.07
N LEU A 42 6.14 8.00 -5.03
CA LEU A 42 6.45 6.61 -4.66
C LEU A 42 5.22 5.69 -4.76
N SER A 43 4.34 5.97 -5.70
CA SER A 43 3.20 5.13 -6.08
C SER A 43 3.34 4.69 -7.52
N PHE A 44 3.41 3.37 -7.77
CA PHE A 44 3.69 2.84 -9.10
C PHE A 44 2.63 1.84 -9.51
N VAL A 45 2.36 1.80 -10.81
CA VAL A 45 1.48 0.83 -11.45
C VAL A 45 2.19 0.21 -12.65
N ALA A 46 1.89 -1.04 -12.95
CA ALA A 46 2.22 -1.69 -14.19
C ALA A 46 0.95 -1.76 -15.04
N VAL A 47 1.03 -1.28 -16.27
CA VAL A 47 -0.07 -1.30 -17.24
C VAL A 47 0.35 -2.12 -18.45
N GLU A 48 -0.51 -3.00 -18.92
CA GLU A 48 -0.33 -3.84 -20.09
C GLU A 48 -1.62 -3.79 -20.91
N ASP A 49 -1.51 -3.43 -22.18
CA ASP A 49 -2.64 -3.27 -23.10
C ASP A 49 -3.78 -2.38 -22.53
N GLY A 50 -3.41 -1.29 -21.87
CA GLY A 50 -4.35 -0.36 -21.24
C GLY A 50 -4.97 -0.85 -19.93
N ARG A 51 -4.62 -2.06 -19.47
CA ARG A 51 -5.12 -2.68 -18.22
C ARG A 51 -4.09 -2.57 -17.11
N LEU A 52 -4.51 -2.16 -15.92
CA LEU A 52 -3.68 -2.19 -14.72
C LEU A 52 -3.46 -3.63 -14.27
N VAL A 53 -2.20 -4.09 -14.33
CA VAL A 53 -1.82 -5.47 -14.01
C VAL A 53 -0.95 -5.57 -12.75
N GLY A 54 -0.46 -4.46 -12.23
CA GLY A 54 0.32 -4.48 -11.00
C GLY A 54 0.37 -3.12 -10.31
N THR A 55 0.62 -3.11 -9.01
CA THR A 55 0.76 -1.88 -8.22
C THR A 55 1.68 -2.09 -7.03
N VAL A 56 2.40 -1.03 -6.65
CA VAL A 56 3.13 -0.91 -5.39
C VAL A 56 3.12 0.54 -4.93
N ARG A 57 2.99 0.76 -3.61
CA ARG A 57 3.08 2.08 -2.99
C ARG A 57 4.05 2.05 -1.81
N LEU A 58 4.64 3.19 -1.49
CA LEU A 58 5.42 3.36 -0.28
C LEU A 58 4.81 4.48 0.57
N TRP A 59 5.00 4.38 1.89
CA TRP A 59 4.36 5.24 2.87
C TRP A 59 5.39 5.69 3.91
N HIS A 60 5.34 6.94 4.32
CA HIS A 60 6.21 7.42 5.38
C HIS A 60 5.84 6.79 6.72
N VAL A 61 6.85 6.24 7.40
CA VAL A 61 6.76 5.68 8.75
C VAL A 61 7.94 6.11 9.60
N ALA A 62 7.79 6.05 10.91
CA ALA A 62 8.87 6.20 11.88
C ALA A 62 9.16 4.85 12.55
N LEU A 63 10.42 4.47 12.60
CA LEU A 63 10.90 3.27 13.28
C LEU A 63 11.29 3.60 14.72
N GLY A 64 10.29 3.70 15.60
CA GLY A 64 10.45 4.29 16.92
C GLY A 64 10.64 5.82 16.84
N PRO A 65 11.17 6.46 17.90
CA PRO A 65 11.43 7.90 17.88
C PRO A 65 12.51 8.25 16.85
N ASP A 66 12.28 9.30 16.06
CA ASP A 66 13.25 10.01 15.21
C ASP A 66 13.94 9.22 14.09
N ARG A 67 13.40 8.08 13.66
CA ARG A 67 13.95 7.31 12.54
C ARG A 67 12.99 7.21 11.36
N PRO A 68 13.06 8.15 10.41
CA PRO A 68 12.20 8.11 9.23
C PRO A 68 12.58 6.94 8.32
N ALA A 69 11.57 6.24 7.83
CA ALA A 69 11.70 5.16 6.87
C ALA A 69 10.47 5.12 5.95
N LEU A 70 10.49 4.20 5.01
CA LEU A 70 9.36 3.92 4.14
C LEU A 70 8.80 2.52 4.41
N LEU A 71 7.50 2.39 4.54
CA LEU A 71 6.78 1.11 4.50
C LEU A 71 6.42 0.81 3.05
N LEU A 72 6.93 -0.28 2.51
CA LEU A 72 6.60 -0.74 1.16
C LEU A 72 5.36 -1.64 1.20
N GLY A 73 4.41 -1.31 0.35
CA GLY A 73 3.20 -2.11 0.12
C GLY A 73 1.91 -1.27 0.20
N PRO A 74 0.81 -1.84 -0.22
CA PRO A 74 0.68 -3.19 -0.77
C PRO A 74 1.36 -3.33 -2.13
N LEU A 75 1.96 -4.50 -2.38
CA LEU A 75 2.41 -4.94 -3.70
C LEU A 75 1.43 -6.00 -4.20
N ALA A 76 0.85 -5.79 -5.35
CA ALA A 76 -0.04 -6.76 -5.97
C ALA A 76 0.19 -6.86 -7.47
N VAL A 77 -0.04 -8.06 -8.01
CA VAL A 77 -0.04 -8.35 -9.45
C VAL A 77 -1.30 -9.15 -9.76
N ALA A 78 -1.98 -8.80 -10.86
CA ALA A 78 -3.15 -9.51 -11.34
C ALA A 78 -2.84 -11.01 -11.53
N ALA A 79 -3.80 -11.88 -11.17
CA ALA A 79 -3.58 -13.32 -11.11
C ALA A 79 -3.10 -13.89 -12.47
N ASP A 80 -3.67 -13.42 -13.56
CA ASP A 80 -3.33 -13.81 -14.94
C ASP A 80 -2.00 -13.23 -15.46
N ALA A 81 -1.42 -12.27 -14.73
CA ALA A 81 -0.14 -11.64 -15.03
C ALA A 81 1.00 -12.07 -14.07
N GLN A 82 0.71 -12.95 -13.12
CA GLN A 82 1.71 -13.50 -12.21
C GLN A 82 2.73 -14.41 -12.95
N GLY A 83 3.89 -14.65 -12.32
CA GLY A 83 4.96 -15.46 -12.92
C GLY A 83 5.76 -14.76 -14.03
N ARG A 84 5.34 -13.58 -14.49
CA ARG A 84 5.95 -12.84 -15.61
C ARG A 84 6.97 -11.76 -15.18
N GLY A 85 7.37 -11.76 -13.91
CA GLY A 85 8.38 -10.83 -13.39
C GLY A 85 7.87 -9.44 -13.01
N ILE A 86 6.58 -9.12 -13.21
CA ILE A 86 5.99 -7.78 -12.97
C ILE A 86 6.21 -7.34 -11.52
N GLY A 87 5.95 -8.22 -10.55
CA GLY A 87 6.19 -7.89 -9.14
C GLY A 87 7.65 -7.56 -8.83
N GLY A 88 8.58 -8.29 -9.44
CA GLY A 88 10.02 -8.02 -9.30
C GLY A 88 10.43 -6.70 -9.93
N ALA A 89 9.88 -6.38 -11.09
CA ALA A 89 10.14 -5.11 -11.77
C ALA A 89 9.57 -3.92 -10.98
N LEU A 90 8.36 -4.04 -10.42
CA LEU A 90 7.76 -3.05 -9.51
C LEU A 90 8.63 -2.82 -8.27
N MET A 91 9.11 -3.90 -7.63
CA MET A 91 10.02 -3.81 -6.48
C MET A 91 11.30 -3.06 -6.82
N THR A 92 11.96 -3.47 -7.90
CA THR A 92 13.22 -2.84 -8.34
C THR A 92 13.03 -1.36 -8.63
N HIS A 93 11.94 -1.00 -9.32
CA HIS A 93 11.60 0.39 -9.63
C HIS A 93 11.32 1.20 -8.37
N ALA A 94 10.50 0.68 -7.47
CA ALA A 94 10.16 1.33 -6.21
C ALA A 94 11.37 1.58 -5.32
N LEU A 95 12.27 0.59 -5.18
CA LEU A 95 13.50 0.73 -4.40
C LEU A 95 14.48 1.74 -5.03
N LYS A 96 14.57 1.77 -6.37
CA LYS A 96 15.38 2.78 -7.06
C LYS A 96 14.82 4.19 -6.84
N ALA A 97 13.51 4.36 -6.87
CA ALA A 97 12.86 5.63 -6.58
C ALA A 97 13.03 6.03 -5.10
N ALA A 98 12.87 5.11 -4.15
CA ALA A 98 13.11 5.35 -2.73
C ALA A 98 14.55 5.81 -2.45
N ARG A 99 15.56 5.23 -3.12
CA ARG A 99 16.94 5.72 -3.02
C ARG A 99 17.08 7.14 -3.53
N ARG A 100 16.45 7.46 -4.67
CA ARG A 100 16.51 8.81 -5.26
C ARG A 100 15.79 9.86 -4.42
N SER A 101 14.72 9.49 -3.70
CA SER A 101 14.03 10.40 -2.78
C SER A 101 14.83 10.68 -1.50
N GLY A 102 15.99 10.05 -1.32
CA GLY A 102 16.84 10.23 -0.14
C GLY A 102 16.44 9.40 1.06
N ALA A 103 15.46 8.49 0.94
CA ALA A 103 15.05 7.61 2.01
C ALA A 103 16.23 6.82 2.58
N SER A 104 16.23 6.59 3.88
CA SER A 104 17.34 5.91 4.57
C SER A 104 17.13 4.42 4.69
N ALA A 105 15.86 3.98 4.84
CA ALA A 105 15.51 2.57 4.96
C ALA A 105 14.10 2.32 4.39
N VAL A 106 13.84 1.07 4.02
CA VAL A 106 12.53 0.56 3.63
C VAL A 106 12.22 -0.66 4.48
N ILE A 107 11.01 -0.73 5.01
CA ILE A 107 10.49 -1.91 5.72
C ILE A 107 9.28 -2.48 4.99
N LEU A 108 8.98 -3.74 5.25
CA LEU A 108 7.75 -4.40 4.79
C LEU A 108 7.38 -5.57 5.70
N VAL A 109 6.16 -6.05 5.59
CA VAL A 109 5.74 -7.34 6.15
C VAL A 109 5.44 -8.27 4.99
N GLY A 110 6.25 -9.33 4.85
CA GLY A 110 6.14 -10.21 3.70
C GLY A 110 6.88 -11.54 3.86
N ASP A 111 6.99 -12.27 2.76
CA ASP A 111 7.62 -13.58 2.71
C ASP A 111 9.14 -13.43 2.51
N ALA A 112 9.92 -13.80 3.53
CA ALA A 112 11.37 -13.59 3.52
C ALA A 112 12.08 -14.21 2.29
N PRO A 113 11.79 -15.43 1.84
CA PRO A 113 12.37 -16.01 0.63
C PRO A 113 12.12 -15.18 -0.63
N TYR A 114 10.96 -14.54 -0.72
CA TYR A 114 10.66 -13.66 -1.86
C TYR A 114 11.45 -12.35 -1.79
N TYR A 115 11.53 -11.71 -0.63
CA TYR A 115 12.07 -10.37 -0.50
C TYR A 115 13.60 -10.34 -0.27
N SER A 116 14.22 -11.45 0.14
CA SER A 116 15.68 -11.54 0.32
C SER A 116 16.46 -11.25 -0.98
N ARG A 117 15.90 -11.60 -2.14
CA ARG A 117 16.51 -11.30 -3.45
C ARG A 117 16.63 -9.81 -3.76
N PHE A 118 15.92 -8.94 -3.01
CA PHE A 118 16.01 -7.49 -3.08
C PHE A 118 16.85 -6.91 -1.95
N GLY A 119 17.45 -7.76 -1.12
CA GLY A 119 18.30 -7.37 0.00
C GLY A 119 17.56 -7.13 1.32
N PHE A 120 16.28 -7.50 1.42
CA PHE A 120 15.55 -7.42 2.68
C PHE A 120 15.92 -8.58 3.61
N SER A 121 16.05 -8.29 4.90
CA SER A 121 16.21 -9.29 5.95
C SER A 121 15.49 -8.88 7.24
N ALA A 122 15.35 -9.83 8.18
CA ALA A 122 14.83 -9.57 9.51
C ALA A 122 15.93 -9.21 10.53
N ASP A 123 17.21 -9.17 10.14
CA ASP A 123 18.34 -9.06 11.04
C ASP A 123 18.33 -7.81 11.92
N LYS A 124 17.78 -6.70 11.40
CA LYS A 124 17.74 -5.41 12.10
C LYS A 124 16.34 -5.01 12.57
N THR A 125 15.38 -5.95 12.58
CA THR A 125 13.98 -5.67 12.97
C THR A 125 13.59 -6.22 14.34
N ALA A 126 14.46 -6.93 15.01
CA ALA A 126 14.16 -7.65 16.27
C ALA A 126 13.66 -6.74 17.41
N ALA A 127 14.07 -5.47 17.43
CA ALA A 127 13.63 -4.48 18.43
C ALA A 127 12.52 -3.56 17.92
N LEU A 128 11.90 -3.86 16.78
CA LEU A 128 10.80 -3.10 16.18
C LEU A 128 9.50 -3.86 16.29
N TRP A 129 8.40 -3.13 16.54
CA TRP A 129 7.06 -3.72 16.64
C TRP A 129 6.07 -3.04 15.70
N MET A 130 5.26 -3.84 15.02
CA MET A 130 4.12 -3.35 14.23
C MET A 130 2.91 -3.03 15.13
N PRO A 131 2.03 -2.09 14.75
CA PRO A 131 0.81 -1.82 15.48
C PRO A 131 -0.23 -2.92 15.24
N GLY A 132 -0.18 -4.00 16.02
CA GLY A 132 -1.08 -5.13 15.95
C GLY A 132 -0.38 -6.45 15.70
N ALA A 133 -1.16 -7.52 15.52
CA ALA A 133 -0.63 -8.86 15.38
C ALA A 133 0.13 -9.04 14.05
N TYR A 134 1.31 -9.59 14.12
CA TYR A 134 2.15 -9.97 12.99
C TYR A 134 3.11 -11.08 13.39
N GLU A 135 3.70 -11.73 12.41
CA GLU A 135 4.77 -12.70 12.61
C GLU A 135 6.13 -11.97 12.51
N PRO A 136 6.96 -11.97 13.58
CA PRO A 136 8.21 -11.21 13.61
C PRO A 136 9.18 -11.55 12.47
N SER A 137 9.27 -12.82 12.06
CA SER A 137 10.12 -13.26 10.95
C SER A 137 9.70 -12.68 9.59
N ARG A 138 8.51 -12.12 9.48
CA ARG A 138 7.98 -11.47 8.28
C ARG A 138 8.16 -9.96 8.27
N LEU A 139 8.57 -9.35 9.38
CA LEU A 139 8.96 -7.94 9.40
C LEU A 139 10.39 -7.83 8.86
N LEU A 140 10.50 -7.33 7.66
CA LEU A 140 11.77 -7.27 6.93
C LEU A 140 12.16 -5.82 6.67
N ALA A 141 13.46 -5.56 6.66
CA ALA A 141 14.01 -4.24 6.41
C ALA A 141 15.15 -4.28 5.40
N LEU A 142 15.32 -3.18 4.68
CA LEU A 142 16.44 -2.90 3.79
C LEU A 142 17.00 -1.52 4.10
N GLU A 143 18.27 -1.45 4.46
CA GLU A 143 18.98 -0.18 4.53
C GLU A 143 19.30 0.34 3.13
N LEU A 144 18.88 1.56 2.84
CA LEU A 144 19.28 2.28 1.63
C LEU A 144 20.53 3.13 1.87
N LYS A 145 20.74 3.53 3.15
CA LYS A 145 21.98 4.13 3.66
C LYS A 145 22.52 3.25 4.78
N ALA A 146 23.80 2.96 4.76
CA ALA A 146 24.43 2.12 5.77
C ALA A 146 24.22 2.70 7.19
N GLY A 147 23.89 1.83 8.14
CA GLY A 147 23.64 2.21 9.53
C GLY A 147 22.28 2.88 9.80
N ALA A 148 21.40 3.00 8.81
CA ALA A 148 20.11 3.65 8.98
C ALA A 148 19.21 2.96 10.02
N LEU A 149 19.41 1.68 10.23
CA LEU A 149 18.64 0.88 11.20
C LEU A 149 19.42 0.58 12.49
N ASP A 150 20.65 1.08 12.64
CA ASP A 150 21.44 0.80 13.83
C ASP A 150 20.78 1.43 15.06
N GLY A 151 20.46 0.58 16.06
CA GLY A 151 19.73 0.98 17.25
C GLY A 151 18.26 1.35 17.03
N ALA A 152 17.66 1.03 15.88
CA ALA A 152 16.23 1.19 15.67
C ALA A 152 15.44 0.29 16.62
N HIS A 153 14.50 0.86 17.37
CA HIS A 153 13.70 0.13 18.35
C HIS A 153 12.36 0.83 18.61
N GLY A 154 11.41 0.07 19.11
CA GLY A 154 10.12 0.58 19.52
C GLY A 154 9.00 0.34 18.49
N LEU A 155 7.85 0.96 18.74
CA LEU A 155 6.67 0.83 17.89
C LEU A 155 6.86 1.59 16.58
N ILE A 156 6.57 0.92 15.48
CA ILE A 156 6.51 1.56 14.16
C ILE A 156 5.23 2.38 14.07
N GLY A 157 5.38 3.67 13.78
CA GLY A 157 4.28 4.63 13.67
C GLY A 157 4.14 5.19 12.26
N ALA A 158 2.92 5.57 11.89
CA ALA A 158 2.68 6.32 10.66
C ALA A 158 3.22 7.76 10.82
N SER A 159 4.04 8.22 9.88
CA SER A 159 4.59 9.59 9.86
C SER A 159 4.27 10.37 8.59
N GLY A 160 3.53 9.74 7.65
CA GLY A 160 3.08 10.38 6.42
C GLY A 160 1.98 11.42 6.67
N GLU A 161 1.72 12.25 5.67
CA GLU A 161 0.64 13.22 5.70
C GLU A 161 -0.72 12.54 5.85
N PRO A 162 -1.63 13.10 6.67
CA PRO A 162 -3.01 12.64 6.72
C PRO A 162 -3.70 12.79 5.36
N ALA A 163 -4.47 11.79 4.96
CA ALA A 163 -5.30 11.91 3.77
C ALA A 163 -6.39 12.99 3.99
N PRO A 164 -6.69 13.80 2.97
CA PRO A 164 -7.76 14.78 3.07
C PRO A 164 -9.08 14.07 3.33
N LYS A 165 -9.77 14.46 4.40
CA LYS A 165 -11.10 13.92 4.69
C LYS A 165 -12.11 14.55 3.73
N PRO A 166 -12.99 13.73 3.10
CA PRO A 166 -14.01 14.28 2.24
C PRO A 166 -14.93 15.21 3.04
N SER A 167 -15.25 16.36 2.47
CA SER A 167 -16.22 17.27 3.07
C SER A 167 -17.62 16.64 3.10
N LEU A 168 -18.48 17.11 4.02
CA LEU A 168 -19.85 16.65 4.10
C LEU A 168 -20.57 16.78 2.73
N ALA A 169 -20.29 17.85 1.99
CA ALA A 169 -20.84 18.06 0.65
C ALA A 169 -20.41 16.98 -0.35
N GLN A 170 -19.14 16.55 -0.31
CA GLN A 170 -18.61 15.46 -1.15
C GLN A 170 -19.21 14.13 -0.76
N LEU A 171 -19.42 13.87 0.54
CA LEU A 171 -20.09 12.66 1.02
C LEU A 171 -21.56 12.60 0.55
N ILE A 172 -22.28 13.73 0.63
CA ILE A 172 -23.68 13.82 0.15
C ILE A 172 -23.75 13.67 -1.37
N ALA A 173 -22.85 14.28 -2.12
CA ALA A 173 -22.78 14.15 -3.58
C ALA A 173 -22.47 12.72 -4.05
N GLY A 174 -21.71 11.94 -3.25
CA GLY A 174 -21.43 10.52 -3.51
C GLY A 174 -22.59 9.58 -3.21
N LEU A 175 -23.61 10.02 -2.47
CA LEU A 175 -24.82 9.25 -2.24
C LEU A 175 -25.66 9.29 -3.53
N LYS A 176 -25.63 8.24 -4.35
CA LYS A 176 -26.54 8.08 -5.49
C LYS A 176 -27.98 8.19 -4.97
N PRO A 177 -28.83 9.06 -5.56
CA PRO A 177 -30.22 9.15 -5.14
C PRO A 177 -30.86 7.77 -5.25
N ALA A 178 -31.48 7.30 -4.17
CA ALA A 178 -32.21 6.05 -4.19
C ALA A 178 -33.23 6.11 -5.34
N ARG A 179 -33.13 5.17 -6.27
CA ARG A 179 -34.13 5.06 -7.36
C ARG A 179 -35.49 4.94 -6.70
N ARG A 180 -36.31 5.98 -6.78
CA ARG A 180 -37.72 5.92 -6.42
C ARG A 180 -38.36 4.79 -7.24
N ARG A 181 -38.68 3.69 -6.59
CA ARG A 181 -39.46 2.61 -7.20
C ARG A 181 -40.81 3.22 -7.55
N ALA A 182 -41.11 3.36 -8.85
CA ALA A 182 -42.39 3.81 -9.30
C ALA A 182 -43.46 2.88 -8.72
N VAL A 183 -44.33 3.43 -7.88
CA VAL A 183 -45.49 2.71 -7.37
C VAL A 183 -46.41 2.52 -8.60
N ARG A 184 -46.51 1.30 -9.07
CA ARG A 184 -47.39 0.91 -10.14
C ARG A 184 -48.82 1.10 -9.62
N ALA A 185 -49.54 2.10 -10.17
CA ALA A 185 -50.94 2.30 -9.86
C ALA A 185 -51.73 1.04 -10.22
N LEU A 186 -52.51 0.54 -9.27
CA LEU A 186 -53.46 -0.55 -9.52
C LEU A 186 -54.57 -0.05 -10.45
N PRO A 187 -55.01 -0.84 -11.45
CA PRO A 187 -56.14 -0.48 -12.26
C PRO A 187 -57.44 -0.48 -11.39
N GLN A 188 -58.19 0.64 -11.48
CA GLN A 188 -59.49 0.69 -10.88
C GLN A 188 -60.43 -0.26 -11.66
N ALA A 189 -61.05 -1.17 -10.95
CA ALA A 189 -62.10 -2.02 -11.51
C ALA A 189 -63.36 -1.20 -11.71
N ALA A 190 -63.95 -1.35 -12.93
CA ALA A 190 -65.26 -0.82 -13.30
C ALA A 190 -66.38 -1.71 -12.71
#